data_f9b32aefd645e9debbdd5e5f6013d1e8
#
_entry.id   f9b32aefd645e9debbdd5e5f6013d1e8
#
_cell.length_a   1.000
_cell.length_b   1.000
_cell.length_c   1.000
_cell.angle_alpha   90.00
_cell.angle_beta   90.00
_cell.angle_gamma   90.00
#
_symmetry.space_group_name_H-M   'P 1'
#
loop_
_entity.id
_entity.type
_entity.pdbx_description
1 polymer ?
#
loop_
_entity_poly.entity_id
_entity_poly.type
_entity_poly.pdbx_seq_one_letter_code
_entity_poly.pdbx_strand_id
1 'polypeptide(L)'
;MEYVYLLSATTCIAMTGIFGAYYNRKNTENGASALYSFVQMCSGFGCWLLLFLMDFSFHVAVLPYALLFSIGYTLSMVGMIKALDTGSVALTSLIMQLSLIGTTIWGFFFWDSKVTWLVVVGLLLVVIALILCLYDGKEEKEKQKNKKWLLYVGIMFVGNACCTIVQKTQQMIFNGQYGNQMMCCATLFALIFCAVRFLRGEKGDVRRMVKTSVHFPILSGVSNVFNNFFVLLLAVSTLSPSFIYPVLAVGGLMITMLFSLFAFKEKMKWWQWLGIFVGCCAVVLLSI
;
A
#
# COMPACT_ATOMS: atom_id res chain seq x y z
N MET A 1 6.02 15.52 16.33
CA MET A 1 4.88 15.37 15.41
C MET A 1 5.11 14.29 14.35
N GLU A 2 6.29 14.18 13.76
CA GLU A 2 6.59 13.22 12.66
C GLU A 2 6.34 11.75 13.01
N TYR A 3 6.72 11.30 14.22
CA TYR A 3 6.43 9.94 14.70
C TYR A 3 4.92 9.67 14.83
N VAL A 4 4.12 10.70 15.14
CA VAL A 4 2.66 10.57 15.18
C VAL A 4 2.12 10.36 13.76
N TYR A 5 2.63 11.12 12.78
CA TYR A 5 2.26 10.92 11.36
C TYR A 5 2.65 9.52 10.88
N LEU A 6 3.84 9.05 11.26
CA LEU A 6 4.33 7.72 10.90
C LEU A 6 3.44 6.59 11.48
N LEU A 7 3.10 6.68 12.78
CA LEU A 7 2.19 5.74 13.43
C LEU A 7 0.79 5.78 12.81
N SER A 8 0.28 6.99 12.53
CA SER A 8 -1.03 7.15 11.90
C SER A 8 -1.05 6.57 10.50
N ALA A 9 -0.03 6.83 9.65
CA ALA A 9 0.09 6.24 8.33
C ALA A 9 0.15 4.71 8.40
N THR A 10 0.98 4.18 9.28
CA THR A 10 1.13 2.72 9.50
C THR A 10 -0.20 2.06 9.92
N THR A 11 -0.94 2.71 10.82
CA THR A 11 -2.25 2.24 11.25
C THR A 11 -3.26 2.28 10.10
N CYS A 12 -3.26 3.34 9.30
CA CYS A 12 -4.16 3.47 8.15
C CYS A 12 -3.86 2.44 7.05
N ILE A 13 -2.58 2.10 6.82
CA ILE A 13 -2.21 0.98 5.92
C ILE A 13 -2.84 -0.32 6.41
N ALA A 14 -2.69 -0.63 7.70
CA ALA A 14 -3.25 -1.83 8.30
C ALA A 14 -4.78 -1.87 8.18
N MET A 15 -5.46 -0.75 8.50
CA MET A 15 -6.92 -0.65 8.39
C MET A 15 -7.43 -0.86 6.96
N THR A 16 -6.71 -0.33 5.96
CA THR A 16 -7.03 -0.57 4.55
C THR A 16 -7.01 -2.07 4.22
N GLY A 17 -5.99 -2.79 4.68
CA GLY A 17 -5.88 -4.25 4.50
C GLY A 17 -6.95 -5.02 5.26
N ILE A 18 -7.24 -4.64 6.51
CA ILE A 18 -8.26 -5.26 7.36
C ILE A 18 -9.65 -5.15 6.73
N PHE A 19 -10.05 -3.95 6.26
CA PHE A 19 -11.34 -3.77 5.58
C PHE A 19 -11.43 -4.57 4.29
N GLY A 20 -10.33 -4.67 3.53
CA GLY A 20 -10.24 -5.55 2.37
C GLY A 20 -10.45 -7.02 2.72
N ALA A 21 -9.83 -7.50 3.80
CA ALA A 21 -9.99 -8.88 4.28
C ALA A 21 -11.44 -9.17 4.71
N TYR A 22 -12.08 -8.26 5.44
CA TYR A 22 -13.50 -8.41 5.80
C TYR A 22 -14.42 -8.46 4.59
N TYR A 23 -14.18 -7.59 3.59
CA TYR A 23 -14.97 -7.59 2.37
C TYR A 23 -14.82 -8.91 1.61
N ASN A 24 -13.59 -9.38 1.39
CA ASN A 24 -13.30 -10.61 0.64
C ASN A 24 -13.86 -11.86 1.31
N ARG A 25 -13.89 -11.90 2.65
CA ARG A 25 -14.52 -13.02 3.40
C ARG A 25 -16.04 -13.09 3.23
N LYS A 26 -16.68 -11.95 2.98
CA LYS A 26 -18.15 -11.86 2.79
C LYS A 26 -18.57 -12.02 1.32
N ASN A 27 -17.68 -11.74 0.38
CA ASN A 27 -18.01 -11.68 -1.05
C ASN A 27 -16.97 -12.47 -1.86
N THR A 28 -17.34 -13.68 -2.24
CA THR A 28 -16.53 -14.58 -3.08
C THR A 28 -17.04 -14.64 -4.53
N GLU A 29 -18.03 -13.82 -4.87
CA GLU A 29 -18.70 -13.80 -6.18
C GLU A 29 -17.84 -13.10 -7.25
N ASN A 30 -18.08 -13.46 -8.51
CA ASN A 30 -17.49 -12.78 -9.65
C ASN A 30 -17.80 -11.29 -9.60
N GLY A 31 -16.80 -10.45 -9.92
CA GLY A 31 -16.95 -8.99 -9.90
C GLY A 31 -16.80 -8.32 -8.52
N ALA A 32 -16.73 -9.09 -7.40
CA ALA A 32 -16.58 -8.51 -6.06
C ALA A 32 -15.35 -7.61 -5.93
N SER A 33 -14.20 -8.04 -6.48
CA SER A 33 -12.96 -7.23 -6.46
C SER A 33 -13.05 -5.97 -7.32
N ALA A 34 -13.81 -6.00 -8.42
CA ALA A 34 -14.02 -4.83 -9.26
C ALA A 34 -14.93 -3.79 -8.57
N LEU A 35 -16.01 -4.26 -7.93
CA LEU A 35 -16.88 -3.42 -7.12
C LEU A 35 -16.12 -2.80 -5.93
N TYR A 36 -15.32 -3.61 -5.23
CA TYR A 36 -14.50 -3.13 -4.12
C TYR A 36 -13.59 -1.98 -4.56
N SER A 37 -12.81 -2.20 -5.62
CA SER A 37 -11.87 -1.20 -6.13
C SER A 37 -12.59 0.07 -6.60
N PHE A 38 -13.73 -0.06 -7.27
CA PHE A 38 -14.51 1.08 -7.73
C PHE A 38 -15.05 1.91 -6.57
N VAL A 39 -15.69 1.29 -5.57
CA VAL A 39 -16.24 2.01 -4.41
C VAL A 39 -15.12 2.62 -3.55
N GLN A 40 -14.00 1.91 -3.37
CA GLN A 40 -12.83 2.42 -2.67
C GLN A 40 -12.27 3.67 -3.36
N MET A 41 -12.19 3.68 -4.69
CA MET A 41 -11.75 4.86 -5.44
C MET A 41 -12.75 6.00 -5.42
N CYS A 42 -14.06 5.72 -5.45
CA CYS A 42 -15.10 6.75 -5.29
C CYS A 42 -14.96 7.48 -3.94
N SER A 43 -14.83 6.71 -2.85
CA SER A 43 -14.68 7.30 -1.51
C SER A 43 -13.35 8.04 -1.36
N GLY A 44 -12.26 7.46 -1.90
CA GLY A 44 -10.94 8.10 -1.91
C GLY A 44 -10.92 9.41 -2.70
N PHE A 45 -11.48 9.42 -3.91
CA PHE A 45 -11.60 10.64 -4.71
C PHE A 45 -12.45 11.70 -4.02
N GLY A 46 -13.60 11.32 -3.43
CA GLY A 46 -14.44 12.25 -2.68
C GLY A 46 -13.69 12.92 -1.52
N CYS A 47 -12.93 12.16 -0.74
CA CYS A 47 -12.12 12.71 0.34
C CYS A 47 -10.99 13.64 -0.18
N TRP A 48 -10.25 13.22 -1.23
CA TRP A 48 -9.21 14.06 -1.82
C TRP A 48 -9.75 15.33 -2.45
N LEU A 49 -10.95 15.26 -3.07
CA LEU A 49 -11.63 16.44 -3.61
C LEU A 49 -11.98 17.42 -2.50
N LEU A 50 -12.49 16.96 -1.37
CA LEU A 50 -12.78 17.81 -0.21
C LEU A 50 -11.49 18.46 0.32
N LEU A 51 -10.41 17.71 0.52
CA LEU A 51 -9.12 18.25 0.97
C LEU A 51 -8.55 19.28 -0.02
N PHE A 52 -8.68 19.02 -1.32
CA PHE A 52 -8.24 19.96 -2.36
C PHE A 52 -9.07 21.24 -2.38
N LEU A 53 -10.38 21.14 -2.17
CA LEU A 53 -11.25 22.33 -2.12
C LEU A 53 -11.05 23.17 -0.84
N MET A 54 -10.68 22.52 0.28
CA MET A 54 -10.40 23.24 1.55
C MET A 54 -9.10 24.03 1.49
N ASP A 55 -8.12 23.53 0.75
CA ASP A 55 -6.82 24.19 0.54
C ASP A 55 -6.55 24.27 -0.96
N PHE A 56 -7.34 25.12 -1.63
CA PHE A 56 -7.31 25.20 -3.10
C PHE A 56 -6.03 25.87 -3.56
N SER A 57 -5.18 25.05 -4.17
CA SER A 57 -3.95 25.50 -4.82
C SER A 57 -3.74 24.71 -6.11
N PHE A 58 -3.57 25.41 -7.23
CA PHE A 58 -3.46 24.76 -8.53
C PHE A 58 -2.17 25.16 -9.27
N HIS A 59 -1.41 24.13 -9.67
CA HIS A 59 -0.21 24.31 -10.48
C HIS A 59 -0.14 23.24 -11.58
N VAL A 60 -0.05 23.69 -12.85
CA VAL A 60 -0.10 22.79 -14.02
C VAL A 60 1.06 21.78 -14.04
N ALA A 61 2.25 22.15 -13.57
CA ALA A 61 3.41 21.26 -13.52
C ALA A 61 3.25 20.06 -12.57
N VAL A 62 2.19 20.02 -11.76
CA VAL A 62 1.87 18.87 -10.88
C VAL A 62 1.13 17.77 -11.63
N LEU A 63 0.47 18.07 -12.74
CA LEU A 63 -0.33 17.10 -13.50
C LEU A 63 0.48 15.90 -14.02
N PRO A 64 1.72 16.04 -14.54
CA PRO A 64 2.54 14.88 -14.90
C PRO A 64 2.81 13.93 -13.73
N TYR A 65 3.02 14.45 -12.52
CA TYR A 65 3.21 13.63 -11.31
C TYR A 65 1.93 12.88 -10.94
N ALA A 66 0.78 13.55 -11.02
CA ALA A 66 -0.53 12.91 -10.79
C ALA A 66 -0.78 11.78 -11.78
N LEU A 67 -0.44 11.99 -13.07
CA LEU A 67 -0.58 10.97 -14.11
C LEU A 67 0.36 9.79 -13.87
N LEU A 68 1.64 10.04 -13.57
CA LEU A 68 2.62 8.99 -13.27
C LEU A 68 2.22 8.19 -12.02
N PHE A 69 1.75 8.86 -10.96
CA PHE A 69 1.21 8.19 -9.78
C PHE A 69 0.03 7.29 -10.14
N SER A 70 -0.92 7.79 -10.92
CA SER A 70 -2.10 7.02 -11.33
C SER A 70 -1.75 5.80 -12.18
N ILE A 71 -0.78 5.93 -13.10
CA ILE A 71 -0.27 4.81 -13.90
C ILE A 71 0.38 3.77 -12.96
N GLY A 72 1.27 4.19 -12.06
CA GLY A 72 1.90 3.31 -11.06
C GLY A 72 0.87 2.58 -10.20
N TYR A 73 -0.12 3.33 -9.68
CA TYR A 73 -1.21 2.79 -8.88
C TYR A 73 -2.03 1.75 -9.64
N THR A 74 -2.40 2.06 -10.88
CA THR A 74 -3.17 1.16 -11.75
C THR A 74 -2.40 -0.12 -12.06
N LEU A 75 -1.10 0.00 -12.40
CA LEU A 75 -0.22 -1.15 -12.65
C LEU A 75 -0.10 -2.02 -11.39
N SER A 76 0.11 -1.40 -10.23
CA SER A 76 0.20 -2.11 -8.94
C SER A 76 -1.09 -2.87 -8.66
N MET A 77 -2.25 -2.24 -8.83
CA MET A 77 -3.55 -2.84 -8.57
C MET A 77 -3.84 -4.03 -9.51
N VAL A 78 -3.61 -3.85 -10.82
CA VAL A 78 -3.82 -4.93 -11.81
C VAL A 78 -2.83 -6.07 -11.57
N GLY A 79 -1.56 -5.74 -11.32
CA GLY A 79 -0.53 -6.72 -11.00
C GLY A 79 -0.90 -7.53 -9.76
N MET A 80 -1.33 -6.87 -8.68
CA MET A 80 -1.75 -7.51 -7.43
C MET A 80 -2.91 -8.50 -7.65
N ILE A 81 -3.98 -8.06 -8.32
CA ILE A 81 -5.15 -8.91 -8.55
C ILE A 81 -4.76 -10.16 -9.33
N LYS A 82 -4.05 -9.99 -10.46
CA LYS A 82 -3.62 -11.12 -11.29
C LYS A 82 -2.59 -12.02 -10.60
N ALA A 83 -1.74 -11.45 -9.74
CA ALA A 83 -0.80 -12.24 -8.95
C ALA A 83 -1.54 -13.09 -7.91
N LEU A 84 -2.56 -12.56 -7.23
CA LEU A 84 -3.38 -13.30 -6.28
C LEU A 84 -4.18 -14.44 -6.95
N ASP A 85 -4.63 -14.23 -8.20
CA ASP A 85 -5.34 -15.26 -8.97
C ASP A 85 -4.41 -16.40 -9.43
N THR A 86 -3.11 -16.12 -9.62
CA THR A 86 -2.18 -17.07 -10.28
C THR A 86 -1.14 -17.68 -9.36
N GLY A 87 -0.99 -17.19 -8.12
CA GLY A 87 0.06 -17.60 -7.22
C GLY A 87 -0.26 -17.53 -5.73
N SER A 88 0.79 -17.56 -4.90
CA SER A 88 0.68 -17.51 -3.45
C SER A 88 0.29 -16.11 -2.96
N VAL A 89 -0.72 -16.05 -2.10
CA VAL A 89 -1.18 -14.80 -1.46
C VAL A 89 -0.09 -14.23 -0.54
N ALA A 90 0.57 -15.09 0.24
CA ALA A 90 1.61 -14.69 1.18
C ALA A 90 2.81 -14.07 0.46
N LEU A 91 3.32 -14.72 -0.60
CA LEU A 91 4.44 -14.20 -1.38
C LEU A 91 4.07 -12.91 -2.14
N THR A 92 2.85 -12.82 -2.68
CA THR A 92 2.37 -11.60 -3.33
C THR A 92 2.35 -10.43 -2.34
N SER A 93 1.83 -10.64 -1.13
CA SER A 93 1.81 -9.63 -0.08
C SER A 93 3.23 -9.25 0.39
N LEU A 94 4.13 -10.23 0.50
CA LEU A 94 5.54 -9.99 0.82
C LEU A 94 6.20 -9.04 -0.19
N ILE A 95 6.05 -9.34 -1.48
CA ILE A 95 6.69 -8.55 -2.53
C ILE A 95 6.07 -7.16 -2.64
N MET A 96 4.77 -7.02 -2.33
CA MET A 96 4.13 -5.71 -2.23
C MET A 96 4.78 -4.86 -1.11
N GLN A 97 5.05 -5.42 0.05
CA GLN A 97 5.73 -4.69 1.13
C GLN A 97 7.20 -4.41 0.79
N LEU A 98 7.88 -5.35 0.11
CA LEU A 98 9.25 -5.13 -0.35
C LEU A 98 9.38 -3.98 -1.36
N SER A 99 8.31 -3.58 -2.05
CA SER A 99 8.34 -2.43 -2.96
C SER A 99 8.62 -1.10 -2.24
N LEU A 100 8.27 -0.97 -0.97
CA LEU A 100 8.61 0.19 -0.14
C LEU A 100 10.13 0.23 0.18
N ILE A 101 10.77 -0.93 0.30
CA ILE A 101 12.23 -1.02 0.39
C ILE A 101 12.87 -0.58 -0.94
N GLY A 102 12.25 -0.93 -2.08
CA GLY A 102 12.65 -0.42 -3.39
C GLY A 102 12.67 1.11 -3.45
N THR A 103 11.69 1.76 -2.82
CA THR A 103 11.66 3.23 -2.67
C THR A 103 12.82 3.75 -1.80
N THR A 104 13.17 3.04 -0.73
CA THR A 104 14.35 3.37 0.10
C THR A 104 15.64 3.29 -0.70
N ILE A 105 15.81 2.23 -1.49
CA ILE A 105 16.99 2.05 -2.37
C ILE A 105 17.06 3.19 -3.40
N TRP A 106 15.93 3.56 -4.01
CA TRP A 106 15.86 4.74 -4.88
C TRP A 106 16.36 6.00 -4.18
N GLY A 107 15.98 6.19 -2.90
CA GLY A 107 16.37 7.32 -2.08
C GLY A 107 17.89 7.45 -1.87
N PHE A 108 18.61 6.34 -1.85
CA PHE A 108 20.09 6.37 -1.77
C PHE A 108 20.75 6.97 -3.00
N PHE A 109 20.13 6.81 -4.18
CA PHE A 109 20.70 7.31 -5.44
C PHE A 109 20.22 8.71 -5.81
N PHE A 110 19.02 9.11 -5.40
CA PHE A 110 18.36 10.30 -5.93
C PHE A 110 17.92 11.33 -4.86
N TRP A 111 17.91 10.97 -3.58
CA TRP A 111 17.44 11.85 -2.50
C TRP A 111 18.50 12.09 -1.42
N ASP A 112 19.79 11.92 -1.74
CA ASP A 112 20.94 12.10 -0.83
C ASP A 112 20.77 11.42 0.53
N SER A 113 20.04 10.30 0.56
CA SER A 113 19.85 9.52 1.78
C SER A 113 21.15 8.87 2.21
N LYS A 114 21.58 9.10 3.46
CA LYS A 114 22.84 8.53 3.97
C LYS A 114 22.76 7.01 4.08
N VAL A 115 23.69 6.32 3.45
CA VAL A 115 23.86 4.87 3.58
C VAL A 115 24.85 4.61 4.71
N THR A 116 24.34 4.24 5.88
CA THR A 116 25.18 3.80 7.00
C THR A 116 25.15 2.27 7.11
N TRP A 117 26.13 1.69 7.77
CA TRP A 117 26.11 0.24 8.04
C TRP A 117 24.86 -0.18 8.81
N LEU A 118 24.42 0.63 9.76
CA LEU A 118 23.19 0.38 10.53
C LEU A 118 21.95 0.31 9.64
N VAL A 119 21.84 1.21 8.66
CA VAL A 119 20.73 1.21 7.68
C VAL A 119 20.76 -0.06 6.84
N VAL A 120 21.91 -0.52 6.38
CA VAL A 120 22.02 -1.78 5.61
C VAL A 120 21.58 -2.97 6.44
N VAL A 121 22.08 -3.10 7.66
CA VAL A 121 21.67 -4.18 8.57
C VAL A 121 20.20 -4.09 8.91
N GLY A 122 19.69 -2.89 9.18
CA GLY A 122 18.25 -2.66 9.45
C GLY A 122 17.37 -3.11 8.30
N LEU A 123 17.72 -2.76 7.05
CA LEU A 123 16.99 -3.20 5.86
C LEU A 123 17.02 -4.73 5.67
N LEU A 124 18.14 -5.38 5.93
CA LEU A 124 18.23 -6.83 5.90
C LEU A 124 17.31 -7.48 6.95
N LEU A 125 17.28 -6.93 8.17
CA LEU A 125 16.37 -7.41 9.22
C LEU A 125 14.91 -7.19 8.83
N VAL A 126 14.55 -6.07 8.17
CA VAL A 126 13.19 -5.84 7.64
C VAL A 126 12.81 -6.93 6.64
N VAL A 127 13.69 -7.27 5.69
CA VAL A 127 13.44 -8.34 4.72
C VAL A 127 13.23 -9.69 5.44
N ILE A 128 14.07 -10.02 6.41
CA ILE A 128 13.95 -11.25 7.20
C ILE A 128 12.62 -11.26 7.99
N ALA A 129 12.26 -10.15 8.62
CA ALA A 129 11.01 -10.01 9.35
C ALA A 129 9.79 -10.25 8.45
N LEU A 130 9.77 -9.62 7.27
CA LEU A 130 8.69 -9.79 6.29
C LEU A 130 8.57 -11.25 5.82
N ILE A 131 9.71 -11.91 5.53
CA ILE A 131 9.73 -13.33 5.15
C ILE A 131 9.15 -14.19 6.29
N LEU A 132 9.62 -14.02 7.53
CA LEU A 132 9.14 -14.79 8.67
C LEU A 132 7.65 -14.57 8.96
N CYS A 133 7.17 -13.33 8.85
CA CYS A 133 5.77 -13.00 9.08
C CYS A 133 4.83 -13.63 8.04
N LEU A 134 5.24 -13.68 6.78
CA LEU A 134 4.39 -14.08 5.67
C LEU A 134 4.61 -15.54 5.22
N TYR A 135 5.63 -16.23 5.76
CA TYR A 135 5.92 -17.62 5.40
C TYR A 135 4.84 -18.57 5.92
N ASP A 136 4.16 -19.27 5.02
CA ASP A 136 3.07 -20.22 5.36
C ASP A 136 3.34 -21.65 4.92
N GLY A 137 4.56 -22.08 4.90
CA GLY A 137 5.14 -23.44 4.86
C GLY A 137 4.46 -24.59 4.08
N LYS A 138 3.18 -24.50 3.72
CA LYS A 138 2.44 -25.63 3.11
C LYS A 138 1.89 -25.39 1.70
N GLU A 139 1.56 -24.16 1.31
CA GLU A 139 0.93 -23.89 0.01
C GLU A 139 1.90 -23.48 -1.11
N GLU A 140 3.17 -23.23 -0.80
CA GLU A 140 4.08 -22.54 -1.72
C GLU A 140 4.64 -23.40 -2.86
N LYS A 141 4.76 -24.71 -2.69
CA LYS A 141 5.56 -25.54 -3.62
C LYS A 141 4.92 -25.76 -4.99
N GLU A 142 3.61 -25.78 -5.12
CA GLU A 142 2.93 -26.08 -6.41
C GLU A 142 2.60 -24.82 -7.24
N LYS A 143 2.31 -23.69 -6.59
CA LYS A 143 1.92 -22.45 -7.27
C LYS A 143 3.11 -21.59 -7.74
N GLN A 144 4.30 -21.85 -7.24
CA GLN A 144 5.52 -21.05 -7.48
C GLN A 144 6.11 -21.16 -8.90
N LYS A 145 5.72 -22.16 -9.71
CA LYS A 145 6.27 -22.40 -11.06
C LYS A 145 5.63 -21.57 -12.19
N ASN A 146 4.68 -20.70 -11.89
CA ASN A 146 3.97 -19.98 -12.94
C ASN A 146 4.72 -18.69 -13.34
N LYS A 147 5.34 -18.70 -14.54
CA LYS A 147 6.02 -17.51 -15.13
C LYS A 147 5.12 -16.28 -15.20
N LYS A 148 3.80 -16.47 -15.36
CA LYS A 148 2.82 -15.38 -15.38
C LYS A 148 2.70 -14.70 -14.01
N TRP A 149 2.74 -15.47 -12.92
CA TRP A 149 2.74 -14.91 -11.57
C TRP A 149 3.93 -13.99 -11.33
N LEU A 150 5.13 -14.43 -11.72
CA LEU A 150 6.35 -13.61 -11.55
C LEU A 150 6.26 -12.28 -12.32
N LEU A 151 5.69 -12.30 -13.54
CA LEU A 151 5.45 -11.08 -14.32
C LEU A 151 4.48 -10.12 -13.59
N TYR A 152 3.36 -10.64 -13.09
CA TYR A 152 2.35 -9.83 -12.41
C TYR A 152 2.86 -9.24 -11.09
N VAL A 153 3.63 -10.01 -10.34
CA VAL A 153 4.31 -9.55 -9.12
C VAL A 153 5.34 -8.47 -9.43
N GLY A 154 6.11 -8.62 -10.51
CA GLY A 154 7.05 -7.60 -10.97
C GLY A 154 6.34 -6.29 -11.35
N ILE A 155 5.22 -6.35 -12.08
CA ILE A 155 4.39 -5.20 -12.44
C ILE A 155 3.85 -4.52 -11.17
N MET A 156 3.36 -5.29 -10.20
CA MET A 156 2.88 -4.79 -8.92
C MET A 156 3.98 -4.08 -8.14
N PHE A 157 5.15 -4.69 -8.04
CA PHE A 157 6.31 -4.14 -7.33
C PHE A 157 6.74 -2.79 -7.91
N VAL A 158 6.95 -2.74 -9.22
CA VAL A 158 7.36 -1.51 -9.92
C VAL A 158 6.28 -0.44 -9.79
N GLY A 159 5.02 -0.80 -9.99
CA GLY A 159 3.90 0.13 -9.86
C GLY A 159 3.80 0.76 -8.47
N ASN A 160 3.90 -0.05 -7.41
CA ASN A 160 3.81 0.45 -6.03
C ASN A 160 5.04 1.30 -5.64
N ALA A 161 6.25 0.88 -6.02
CA ALA A 161 7.46 1.69 -5.81
C ALA A 161 7.38 3.02 -6.58
N CYS A 162 6.88 3.02 -7.81
CA CYS A 162 6.67 4.23 -8.62
C CYS A 162 5.74 5.22 -7.90
N CYS A 163 4.64 4.76 -7.29
CA CYS A 163 3.72 5.63 -6.55
C CYS A 163 4.44 6.37 -5.42
N THR A 164 5.19 5.67 -4.59
CA THR A 164 5.88 6.28 -3.44
C THR A 164 7.04 7.17 -3.87
N ILE A 165 7.77 6.80 -4.92
CA ILE A 165 8.83 7.62 -5.50
C ILE A 165 8.26 8.93 -6.06
N VAL A 166 7.21 8.86 -6.87
CA VAL A 166 6.55 10.03 -7.47
C VAL A 166 5.99 10.95 -6.39
N GLN A 167 5.34 10.39 -5.38
CA GLN A 167 4.76 11.14 -4.27
C GLN A 167 5.84 11.93 -3.51
N LYS A 168 6.95 11.29 -3.12
CA LYS A 168 8.04 11.98 -2.42
C LYS A 168 8.75 12.99 -3.34
N THR A 169 9.04 12.63 -4.57
CA THR A 169 9.71 13.53 -5.53
C THR A 169 8.89 14.80 -5.76
N GLN A 170 7.57 14.66 -5.94
CA GLN A 170 6.68 15.82 -6.09
C GLN A 170 6.73 16.71 -4.85
N GLN A 171 6.65 16.15 -3.65
CA GLN A 171 6.71 16.91 -2.41
C GLN A 171 8.05 17.64 -2.23
N MET A 172 9.16 17.01 -2.63
CA MET A 172 10.49 17.64 -2.57
C MET A 172 10.61 18.80 -3.57
N ILE A 173 10.16 18.63 -4.81
CA ILE A 173 10.27 19.65 -5.87
C ILE A 173 9.39 20.87 -5.57
N PHE A 174 8.21 20.65 -5.01
CA PHE A 174 7.25 21.72 -4.71
C PHE A 174 7.25 22.14 -3.24
N ASN A 175 8.29 21.79 -2.47
CA ASN A 175 8.45 22.18 -1.06
C ASN A 175 7.21 21.89 -0.19
N GLY A 176 6.62 20.73 -0.35
CA GLY A 176 5.43 20.30 0.39
C GLY A 176 4.10 20.84 -0.12
N GLN A 177 4.11 21.62 -1.21
CA GLN A 177 2.90 22.21 -1.78
C GLN A 177 2.23 21.30 -2.82
N TYR A 178 0.96 21.56 -3.11
CA TYR A 178 0.16 20.91 -4.15
C TYR A 178 -0.05 19.39 -3.99
N GLY A 179 0.22 18.83 -2.82
CA GLY A 179 0.01 17.41 -2.54
C GLY A 179 -1.45 17.00 -2.69
N ASN A 180 -2.39 17.82 -2.18
CA ASN A 180 -3.82 17.59 -2.29
C ASN A 180 -4.29 17.61 -3.76
N GLN A 181 -3.79 18.56 -4.58
CA GLN A 181 -4.04 18.60 -6.02
C GLN A 181 -3.54 17.34 -6.71
N MET A 182 -2.29 16.95 -6.45
CA MET A 182 -1.70 15.76 -7.07
C MET A 182 -2.54 14.52 -6.79
N MET A 183 -2.90 14.29 -5.53
CA MET A 183 -3.66 13.11 -5.12
C MET A 183 -5.11 13.15 -5.63
N CYS A 184 -5.75 14.32 -5.68
CA CYS A 184 -7.08 14.48 -6.26
C CYS A 184 -7.08 14.11 -7.74
N CYS A 185 -6.15 14.66 -8.54
CA CYS A 185 -6.04 14.34 -9.95
C CYS A 185 -5.66 12.86 -10.19
N ALA A 186 -4.72 12.32 -9.40
CA ALA A 186 -4.31 10.93 -9.51
C ALA A 186 -5.44 9.95 -9.19
N THR A 187 -6.22 10.22 -8.14
CA THR A 187 -7.36 9.36 -7.78
C THR A 187 -8.50 9.48 -8.78
N LEU A 188 -8.69 10.64 -9.43
CA LEU A 188 -9.63 10.79 -10.52
C LEU A 188 -9.28 9.88 -11.71
N PHE A 189 -8.02 9.87 -12.16
CA PHE A 189 -7.58 8.99 -13.24
C PHE A 189 -7.72 7.50 -12.85
N ALA A 190 -7.35 7.14 -11.62
CA ALA A 190 -7.52 5.78 -11.12
C ALA A 190 -9.00 5.38 -11.02
N LEU A 191 -9.89 6.31 -10.62
CA LEU A 191 -11.34 6.10 -10.57
C LEU A 191 -11.90 5.78 -11.96
N ILE A 192 -11.50 6.54 -13.00
CA ILE A 192 -11.94 6.30 -14.39
C ILE A 192 -11.57 4.87 -14.81
N PHE A 193 -10.33 4.44 -14.51
CA PHE A 193 -9.90 3.07 -14.82
C PHE A 193 -10.73 2.01 -14.05
N CYS A 194 -10.95 2.20 -12.75
CA CYS A 194 -11.77 1.30 -11.93
C CYS A 194 -13.23 1.26 -12.39
N ALA A 195 -13.79 2.40 -12.83
CA ALA A 195 -15.14 2.48 -13.39
C ALA A 195 -15.23 1.65 -14.69
N VAL A 196 -14.29 1.82 -15.62
CA VAL A 196 -14.25 1.04 -16.87
C VAL A 196 -14.13 -0.46 -16.59
N ARG A 197 -13.25 -0.83 -15.64
CA ARG A 197 -13.09 -2.24 -15.23
C ARG A 197 -14.38 -2.81 -14.61
N PHE A 198 -15.06 -2.05 -13.76
CA PHE A 198 -16.33 -2.45 -13.15
C PHE A 198 -17.45 -2.56 -14.17
N LEU A 199 -17.52 -1.63 -15.14
CA LEU A 199 -18.57 -1.63 -16.17
C LEU A 199 -18.39 -2.78 -17.18
N ARG A 200 -17.15 -3.14 -17.51
CA ARG A 200 -16.83 -4.20 -18.49
C ARG A 200 -16.64 -5.59 -17.88
N GLY A 201 -16.49 -5.68 -16.55
CA GLY A 201 -16.28 -6.94 -15.86
C GLY A 201 -17.58 -7.73 -15.68
N GLU A 202 -17.41 -9.02 -15.35
CA GLU A 202 -18.52 -9.86 -14.91
C GLU A 202 -19.12 -9.29 -13.62
N LYS A 203 -20.43 -9.27 -13.55
CA LYS A 203 -21.19 -8.74 -12.40
C LYS A 203 -21.90 -9.88 -11.71
N GLY A 204 -21.49 -10.16 -10.47
CA GLY A 204 -22.30 -10.94 -9.54
C GLY A 204 -23.50 -10.16 -9.05
N ASP A 205 -24.10 -10.56 -7.92
CA ASP A 205 -25.20 -9.81 -7.30
C ASP A 205 -24.71 -8.51 -6.64
N VAL A 206 -24.49 -7.48 -7.49
CA VAL A 206 -24.05 -6.15 -7.05
C VAL A 206 -24.96 -5.57 -5.97
N ARG A 207 -26.29 -5.75 -6.10
CA ARG A 207 -27.24 -5.20 -5.13
C ARG A 207 -27.06 -5.81 -3.75
N ARG A 208 -26.85 -7.11 -3.67
CA ARG A 208 -26.55 -7.81 -2.42
C ARG A 208 -25.22 -7.34 -1.82
N MET A 209 -24.16 -7.30 -2.63
CA MET A 209 -22.83 -6.88 -2.18
C MET A 209 -22.84 -5.44 -1.64
N VAL A 210 -23.53 -4.53 -2.32
CA VAL A 210 -23.69 -3.14 -1.86
C VAL A 210 -24.47 -3.10 -0.55
N LYS A 211 -25.60 -3.78 -0.46
CA LYS A 211 -26.43 -3.74 0.74
C LYS A 211 -25.73 -4.30 1.99
N THR A 212 -24.91 -5.33 1.83
CA THR A 212 -24.32 -6.05 2.96
C THR A 212 -22.89 -5.61 3.30
N SER A 213 -22.14 -5.04 2.36
CA SER A 213 -20.67 -4.94 2.51
C SER A 213 -20.06 -3.63 1.99
N VAL A 214 -20.84 -2.67 1.47
CA VAL A 214 -20.33 -1.43 0.86
C VAL A 214 -19.54 -0.55 1.83
N HIS A 215 -19.81 -0.63 3.12
CA HIS A 215 -19.10 0.12 4.15
C HIS A 215 -17.61 -0.24 4.24
N PHE A 216 -17.22 -1.49 3.93
CA PHE A 216 -15.82 -1.89 3.96
C PHE A 216 -14.96 -1.18 2.91
N PRO A 217 -15.29 -1.18 1.60
CA PRO A 217 -14.51 -0.42 0.63
C PRO A 217 -14.56 1.09 0.85
N ILE A 218 -15.65 1.64 1.38
CA ILE A 218 -15.72 3.07 1.77
C ILE A 218 -14.70 3.36 2.86
N LEU A 219 -14.70 2.62 3.97
CA LEU A 219 -13.76 2.79 5.07
C LEU A 219 -12.32 2.54 4.63
N SER A 220 -12.10 1.56 3.74
CA SER A 220 -10.80 1.30 3.15
C SER A 220 -10.30 2.48 2.31
N GLY A 221 -11.17 3.10 1.50
CA GLY A 221 -10.85 4.30 0.72
C GLY A 221 -10.48 5.49 1.61
N VAL A 222 -11.26 5.74 2.65
CA VAL A 222 -10.97 6.79 3.64
C VAL A 222 -9.63 6.53 4.34
N SER A 223 -9.39 5.29 4.81
CA SER A 223 -8.11 4.92 5.44
C SER A 223 -6.93 5.09 4.48
N ASN A 224 -7.11 4.75 3.20
CA ASN A 224 -6.08 4.94 2.18
C ASN A 224 -5.77 6.42 1.94
N VAL A 225 -6.79 7.30 1.96
CA VAL A 225 -6.59 8.76 1.88
C VAL A 225 -5.76 9.26 3.04
N PHE A 226 -6.13 8.91 4.28
CA PHE A 226 -5.35 9.32 5.47
C PHE A 226 -3.93 8.77 5.46
N ASN A 227 -3.73 7.51 5.05
CA ASN A 227 -2.40 6.97 4.85
C ASN A 227 -1.57 7.85 3.91
N ASN A 228 -2.06 8.10 2.70
CA ASN A 228 -1.33 8.90 1.71
C ASN A 228 -1.14 10.36 2.17
N PHE A 229 -2.10 10.93 2.90
CA PHE A 229 -1.98 12.26 3.48
C PHE A 229 -0.82 12.33 4.49
N PHE A 230 -0.72 11.38 5.42
CA PHE A 230 0.40 11.33 6.35
C PHE A 230 1.73 11.03 5.66
N VAL A 231 1.73 10.21 4.60
CA VAL A 231 2.94 9.96 3.79
C VAL A 231 3.40 11.22 3.05
N LEU A 232 2.48 12.06 2.56
CA LEU A 232 2.83 13.38 1.99
C LEU A 232 3.51 14.28 3.04
N LEU A 233 2.98 14.34 4.27
CA LEU A 233 3.59 15.10 5.37
C LEU A 233 4.97 14.55 5.74
N LEU A 234 5.13 13.23 5.76
CA LEU A 234 6.40 12.57 6.03
C LEU A 234 7.42 12.77 4.90
N ALA A 235 6.97 12.98 3.67
CA ALA A 235 7.86 13.18 2.53
C ALA A 235 8.73 14.45 2.64
N VAL A 236 8.24 15.48 3.37
CA VAL A 236 8.95 16.73 3.65
C VAL A 236 9.44 16.83 5.09
N SER A 237 9.32 15.75 5.87
CA SER A 237 9.79 15.69 7.26
C SER A 237 11.32 15.56 7.36
N THR A 238 11.84 15.72 8.56
CA THR A 238 13.28 15.52 8.85
C THR A 238 13.69 14.06 8.90
N LEU A 239 12.73 13.14 8.96
CA LEU A 239 12.98 11.70 8.98
C LEU A 239 13.52 11.20 7.62
N SER A 240 14.51 10.33 7.68
CA SER A 240 15.11 9.76 6.46
C SER A 240 14.14 8.81 5.74
N PRO A 241 14.16 8.75 4.39
CA PRO A 241 13.43 7.74 3.63
C PRO A 241 13.77 6.31 4.03
N SER A 242 15.04 6.07 4.43
CA SER A 242 15.53 4.77 4.91
C SER A 242 14.92 4.33 6.24
N PHE A 243 14.30 5.24 6.98
CA PHE A 243 13.51 4.93 8.17
C PHE A 243 12.01 4.86 7.86
N ILE A 244 11.46 5.87 7.17
CA ILE A 244 10.01 5.99 6.91
C ILE A 244 9.46 4.75 6.20
N TYR A 245 9.99 4.40 5.03
CA TYR A 245 9.37 3.35 4.19
C TYR A 245 9.50 1.93 4.77
N PRO A 246 10.63 1.52 5.37
CA PRO A 246 10.71 0.24 6.05
C PRO A 246 9.78 0.13 7.26
N VAL A 247 9.61 1.22 8.04
CA VAL A 247 8.68 1.25 9.16
C VAL A 247 7.24 1.12 8.68
N LEU A 248 6.85 1.80 7.61
CA LEU A 248 5.53 1.64 6.99
C LEU A 248 5.29 0.19 6.55
N ALA A 249 6.29 -0.44 5.92
CA ALA A 249 6.18 -1.81 5.43
C ALA A 249 6.00 -2.83 6.57
N VAL A 250 6.90 -2.82 7.53
CA VAL A 250 6.89 -3.80 8.65
C VAL A 250 5.76 -3.47 9.63
N GLY A 251 5.61 -2.21 10.01
CA GLY A 251 4.61 -1.78 10.98
C GLY A 251 3.18 -2.04 10.50
N GLY A 252 2.88 -1.72 9.25
CA GLY A 252 1.57 -2.00 8.66
C GLY A 252 1.25 -3.50 8.66
N LEU A 253 2.24 -4.34 8.30
CA LEU A 253 2.08 -5.80 8.36
C LEU A 253 1.87 -6.30 9.78
N MET A 254 2.70 -5.84 10.74
CA MET A 254 2.61 -6.25 12.14
C MET A 254 1.25 -5.91 12.75
N ILE A 255 0.74 -4.69 12.53
CA ILE A 255 -0.59 -4.29 13.03
C ILE A 255 -1.68 -5.17 12.40
N THR A 256 -1.60 -5.43 11.09
CA THR A 256 -2.56 -6.29 10.39
C THR A 256 -2.54 -7.72 10.96
N MET A 257 -1.35 -8.29 11.23
CA MET A 257 -1.21 -9.63 11.80
C MET A 257 -1.76 -9.70 13.23
N LEU A 258 -1.42 -8.73 14.08
CA LEU A 258 -1.95 -8.67 15.45
C LEU A 258 -3.47 -8.52 15.43
N PHE A 259 -4.00 -7.70 14.54
CA PHE A 259 -5.45 -7.57 14.38
C PHE A 259 -6.10 -8.89 13.94
N SER A 260 -5.51 -9.62 12.99
CA SER A 260 -5.99 -10.94 12.56
C SER A 260 -6.07 -11.94 13.69
N LEU A 261 -5.09 -11.91 14.60
CA LEU A 261 -5.08 -12.76 15.81
C LEU A 261 -6.33 -12.53 16.69
N PHE A 262 -6.68 -11.26 16.93
CA PHE A 262 -7.80 -10.90 17.81
C PHE A 262 -9.16 -10.98 17.11
N ALA A 263 -9.27 -10.40 15.91
CA ALA A 263 -10.54 -10.27 15.20
C ALA A 263 -10.95 -11.55 14.47
N PHE A 264 -9.99 -12.23 13.84
CA PHE A 264 -10.25 -13.45 13.08
C PHE A 264 -9.90 -14.73 13.83
N LYS A 265 -9.33 -14.61 15.04
CA LYS A 265 -8.88 -15.73 15.87
C LYS A 265 -7.93 -16.68 15.12
N GLU A 266 -7.14 -16.13 14.22
CA GLU A 266 -6.14 -16.88 13.46
C GLU A 266 -4.99 -17.26 14.40
N LYS A 267 -4.54 -18.53 14.32
CA LYS A 267 -3.41 -18.99 15.14
C LYS A 267 -2.11 -18.59 14.44
N MET A 268 -1.34 -17.76 15.10
CA MET A 268 0.01 -17.43 14.63
C MET A 268 0.99 -18.55 14.94
N LYS A 269 1.83 -18.85 13.97
CA LYS A 269 2.93 -19.81 14.11
C LYS A 269 4.10 -19.14 14.84
N TRP A 270 4.96 -19.92 15.52
CA TRP A 270 6.06 -19.39 16.33
C TRP A 270 7.03 -18.51 15.51
N TRP A 271 7.29 -18.83 14.26
CA TRP A 271 8.16 -18.01 13.40
C TRP A 271 7.54 -16.67 13.01
N GLN A 272 6.22 -16.55 12.99
CA GLN A 272 5.55 -15.26 12.78
C GLN A 272 5.76 -14.33 13.98
N TRP A 273 5.74 -14.89 15.22
CA TRP A 273 6.13 -14.15 16.42
C TRP A 273 7.59 -13.71 16.37
N LEU A 274 8.49 -14.60 15.91
CA LEU A 274 9.90 -14.26 15.71
C LEU A 274 10.04 -13.14 14.65
N GLY A 275 9.25 -13.19 13.57
CA GLY A 275 9.21 -12.14 12.54
C GLY A 275 8.80 -10.77 13.10
N ILE A 276 7.77 -10.73 13.98
CA ILE A 276 7.36 -9.50 14.67
C ILE A 276 8.51 -8.97 15.54
N PHE A 277 9.16 -9.83 16.32
CA PHE A 277 10.29 -9.44 17.17
C PHE A 277 11.47 -8.87 16.34
N VAL A 278 11.86 -9.57 15.27
CA VAL A 278 12.92 -9.12 14.35
C VAL A 278 12.53 -7.78 13.70
N GLY A 279 11.25 -7.61 13.35
CA GLY A 279 10.73 -6.35 12.80
C GLY A 279 10.83 -5.18 13.78
N CYS A 280 10.52 -5.41 15.07
CA CYS A 280 10.73 -4.40 16.11
C CYS A 280 12.21 -4.01 16.23
N CYS A 281 13.12 -5.00 16.25
CA CYS A 281 14.56 -4.75 16.30
C CYS A 281 15.04 -3.95 15.08
N ALA A 282 14.53 -4.27 13.89
CA ALA A 282 14.85 -3.56 12.66
C ALA A 282 14.42 -2.08 12.72
N VAL A 283 13.20 -1.80 13.20
CA VAL A 283 12.69 -0.42 13.36
C VAL A 283 13.55 0.38 14.33
N VAL A 284 13.93 -0.21 15.47
CA VAL A 284 14.83 0.44 16.44
C VAL A 284 16.20 0.74 15.80
N LEU A 285 16.76 -0.23 15.07
CA LEU A 285 18.06 -0.05 14.42
C LEU A 285 18.06 1.04 13.35
N LEU A 286 16.96 1.17 12.61
CA LEU A 286 16.77 2.21 11.57
C LEU A 286 16.49 3.59 12.16
N SER A 287 16.13 3.69 13.45
CA SER A 287 15.87 4.97 14.13
C SER A 287 17.14 5.63 14.69
N ILE A 288 18.25 4.89 14.74
CA ILE A 288 19.57 5.36 15.21
C ILE A 288 20.37 5.92 14.03
#